data_31b045c97d8b576480c69ea772be1340
#
_entry.id   31b045c97d8b576480c69ea772be1340
#
_cell.length_a   1.000
_cell.length_b   1.000
_cell.length_c   1.000
_cell.angle_alpha   90.00
_cell.angle_beta   90.00
_cell.angle_gamma   90.00
#
_symmetry.space_group_name_H-M   'P 1'
#
loop_
_entity.id
_entity.type
_entity.pdbx_description
1 polymer ?
#
loop_
_entity_poly.entity_id
_entity_poly.type
_entity_poly.pdbx_seq_one_letter_code
_entity_poly.pdbx_strand_id
1 'polypeptide(L)'
;MAMSRKLKIRDLTLRDGQQSLFATRLTQEQINRVLPYYKDAGFFAMEVWGGAVPDSVMRYLNESPWTRLKTISEAIGGASYLTALSRGRNLFGYAPYPDTVLDGFYREAVANGLGIMRIFDALNDLNNVKSSVEKINAVGAISDGAVCYTVDPHYTITFMDRVKALFGKKLPKPIFTDEYFVEKALGFEKLGAKMVTLKDMAGLVNPSRIASLMPKLKQSLKVPVDFHTHCTPGYGLASSLMAVIHGVD
;
A
#
# COMPACT_ATOMS: atom_id res chain seq x y z
N MET A 1 -20.09 -19.02 19.67
CA MET A 1 -19.25 -19.39 18.52
C MET A 1 -18.83 -18.11 17.83
N ALA A 2 -17.53 -17.81 17.77
CA ALA A 2 -17.05 -16.69 16.95
C ALA A 2 -17.39 -17.02 15.50
N MET A 3 -18.13 -16.16 14.81
CA MET A 3 -18.38 -16.31 13.38
C MET A 3 -17.02 -16.34 12.68
N SER A 4 -16.74 -17.39 11.91
CA SER A 4 -15.51 -17.47 11.13
C SER A 4 -15.54 -16.35 10.09
N ARG A 5 -14.70 -15.33 10.28
CA ARG A 5 -14.59 -14.22 9.33
C ARG A 5 -13.72 -14.68 8.16
N LYS A 6 -14.23 -14.57 6.95
CA LYS A 6 -13.44 -14.86 5.75
C LYS A 6 -12.39 -13.77 5.56
N LEU A 7 -11.11 -14.14 5.61
CA LEU A 7 -10.00 -13.25 5.32
C LEU A 7 -10.04 -12.84 3.85
N LYS A 8 -9.84 -11.55 3.58
CA LYS A 8 -9.70 -11.01 2.23
C LYS A 8 -8.22 -10.96 1.86
N ILE A 9 -7.85 -11.63 0.80
CA ILE A 9 -6.47 -11.68 0.32
C ILE A 9 -6.33 -10.79 -0.89
N ARG A 10 -5.32 -9.90 -0.87
CA ARG A 10 -4.88 -9.12 -2.02
C ARG A 10 -3.57 -9.71 -2.55
N ASP A 11 -3.61 -10.21 -3.79
CA ASP A 11 -2.40 -10.66 -4.49
C ASP A 11 -1.60 -9.46 -5.03
N LEU A 12 -0.28 -9.54 -4.94
CA LEU A 12 0.64 -8.47 -5.37
C LEU A 12 1.63 -8.94 -6.46
N THR A 13 1.47 -10.16 -6.96
CA THR A 13 2.44 -10.79 -7.85
C THR A 13 2.64 -10.01 -9.15
N LEU A 14 1.55 -9.55 -9.77
CA LEU A 14 1.58 -8.88 -11.07
C LEU A 14 2.01 -7.40 -11.01
N ARG A 15 2.20 -6.83 -9.82
CA ARG A 15 2.77 -5.49 -9.64
C ARG A 15 4.05 -5.54 -8.81
N ASP A 16 3.96 -5.80 -7.51
CA ASP A 16 5.09 -5.73 -6.59
C ASP A 16 6.06 -6.90 -6.78
N GLY A 17 5.54 -8.12 -6.90
CA GLY A 17 6.32 -9.31 -7.14
C GLY A 17 7.16 -9.21 -8.41
N GLN A 18 6.54 -8.85 -9.54
CA GLN A 18 7.28 -8.67 -10.80
C GLN A 18 8.22 -7.45 -10.75
N GLN A 19 7.87 -6.39 -10.04
CA GLN A 19 8.74 -5.24 -9.87
C GLN A 19 10.01 -5.63 -9.13
N SER A 20 9.90 -6.46 -8.11
CA SER A 20 11.01 -6.88 -7.26
C SER A 20 11.87 -7.97 -7.92
N LEU A 21 11.25 -8.94 -8.60
CA LEU A 21 11.93 -10.15 -9.10
C LEU A 21 12.31 -10.07 -10.57
N PHE A 22 11.55 -9.31 -11.39
CA PHE A 22 11.73 -9.22 -12.85
C PHE A 22 12.02 -7.80 -13.33
N ALA A 23 12.44 -6.91 -12.45
CA ALA A 23 12.68 -5.50 -12.78
C ALA A 23 11.50 -4.84 -13.53
N THR A 24 10.27 -5.25 -13.21
CA THR A 24 9.02 -4.82 -13.87
C THR A 24 8.99 -5.16 -15.39
N ARG A 25 9.62 -6.27 -15.79
CA ARG A 25 9.80 -6.64 -17.23
C ARG A 25 8.92 -7.79 -17.70
N LEU A 26 7.89 -8.22 -16.91
CA LEU A 26 6.91 -9.16 -17.46
C LEU A 26 6.15 -8.52 -18.62
N THR A 27 6.18 -9.19 -19.79
CA THR A 27 5.43 -8.75 -20.97
C THR A 27 3.94 -9.01 -20.80
N GLN A 28 3.09 -8.34 -21.59
CA GLN A 28 1.66 -8.61 -21.58
C GLN A 28 1.35 -10.07 -21.96
N GLU A 29 2.12 -10.65 -22.89
CA GLU A 29 1.98 -12.06 -23.28
C GLU A 29 2.21 -13.00 -22.08
N GLN A 30 3.28 -12.78 -21.30
CA GLN A 30 3.57 -13.58 -20.12
C GLN A 30 2.48 -13.45 -19.06
N ILE A 31 1.95 -12.23 -18.86
CA ILE A 31 0.83 -11.99 -17.95
C ILE A 31 -0.41 -12.75 -18.41
N ASN A 32 -0.76 -12.68 -19.70
CA ASN A 32 -1.93 -13.37 -20.26
C ASN A 32 -1.92 -14.87 -19.99
N ARG A 33 -0.75 -15.49 -19.96
CA ARG A 33 -0.62 -16.95 -19.68
C ARG A 33 -1.08 -17.33 -18.28
N VAL A 34 -1.02 -16.44 -17.30
CA VAL A 34 -1.38 -16.71 -15.91
C VAL A 34 -2.77 -16.20 -15.53
N LEU A 35 -3.35 -15.24 -16.27
CA LEU A 35 -4.65 -14.66 -15.95
C LEU A 35 -5.80 -15.66 -15.75
N PRO A 36 -5.91 -16.76 -16.52
CA PRO A 36 -6.96 -17.74 -16.27
C PRO A 36 -6.91 -18.34 -14.86
N TYR A 37 -5.71 -18.65 -14.35
CA TYR A 37 -5.52 -19.17 -13.00
C TYR A 37 -5.86 -18.13 -11.92
N TYR A 38 -5.57 -16.85 -12.18
CA TYR A 38 -5.88 -15.74 -11.27
C TYR A 38 -7.39 -15.50 -11.16
N LYS A 39 -8.12 -15.65 -12.27
CA LYS A 39 -9.57 -15.50 -12.29
C LYS A 39 -10.26 -16.47 -11.31
N ASP A 40 -9.75 -17.71 -11.21
CA ASP A 40 -10.31 -18.76 -10.39
C ASP A 40 -9.72 -18.82 -8.97
N ALA A 41 -8.69 -18.03 -8.68
CA ALA A 41 -7.98 -18.05 -7.39
C ALA A 41 -8.80 -17.50 -6.21
N GLY A 42 -9.88 -16.75 -6.48
CA GLY A 42 -10.77 -16.22 -5.45
C GLY A 42 -10.17 -15.11 -4.58
N PHE A 43 -9.19 -14.38 -5.08
CA PHE A 43 -8.66 -13.20 -4.41
C PHE A 43 -9.70 -12.10 -4.29
N PHE A 44 -9.71 -11.39 -3.15
CA PHE A 44 -10.51 -10.18 -3.01
C PHE A 44 -10.04 -9.09 -3.98
N ALA A 45 -8.73 -8.93 -4.10
CA ALA A 45 -8.13 -7.93 -4.97
C ALA A 45 -6.79 -8.41 -5.53
N MET A 46 -6.39 -7.84 -6.67
CA MET A 46 -5.11 -8.10 -7.32
C MET A 46 -4.44 -6.77 -7.65
N GLU A 47 -3.24 -6.53 -7.14
CA GLU A 47 -2.47 -5.34 -7.50
C GLU A 47 -1.69 -5.63 -8.78
N VAL A 48 -2.13 -5.01 -9.89
CA VAL A 48 -1.65 -5.33 -11.23
C VAL A 48 -1.00 -4.15 -11.94
N TRP A 49 -1.15 -2.93 -11.38
CA TRP A 49 -0.78 -1.70 -12.05
C TRP A 49 -0.24 -0.64 -11.07
N GLY A 50 0.26 0.50 -11.61
CA GLY A 50 0.89 1.54 -10.79
C GLY A 50 2.32 1.20 -10.40
N GLY A 51 2.87 1.89 -9.39
CA GLY A 51 4.27 1.76 -9.02
C GLY A 51 5.19 2.06 -10.21
N ALA A 52 6.09 1.15 -10.56
CA ALA A 52 6.97 1.27 -11.72
C ALA A 52 6.37 0.70 -13.02
N VAL A 53 5.19 0.06 -12.98
CA VAL A 53 4.61 -0.62 -14.16
C VAL A 53 4.37 0.35 -15.33
N PRO A 54 3.70 1.51 -15.18
CA PRO A 54 3.44 2.39 -16.31
C PRO A 54 4.71 2.87 -17.00
N ASP A 55 5.72 3.27 -16.25
CA ASP A 55 7.01 3.73 -16.82
C ASP A 55 7.77 2.58 -17.51
N SER A 56 7.87 1.42 -16.84
CA SER A 56 8.65 0.29 -17.33
C SER A 56 8.07 -0.31 -18.60
N VAL A 57 6.76 -0.45 -18.73
CA VAL A 57 6.14 -1.03 -19.92
C VAL A 57 6.29 -0.13 -21.13
N MET A 58 6.20 1.19 -20.96
CA MET A 58 6.46 2.15 -22.03
C MET A 58 7.93 2.18 -22.43
N ARG A 59 8.81 2.31 -21.44
CA ARG A 59 10.24 2.56 -21.65
C ARG A 59 11.00 1.34 -22.17
N TYR A 60 10.66 0.15 -21.70
CA TYR A 60 11.47 -1.05 -21.92
C TYR A 60 10.78 -2.15 -22.70
N LEU A 61 9.45 -2.20 -22.68
CA LEU A 61 8.69 -3.24 -23.35
C LEU A 61 7.99 -2.73 -24.62
N ASN A 62 7.99 -1.42 -24.85
CA ASN A 62 7.25 -0.79 -25.94
C ASN A 62 5.76 -1.18 -25.93
N GLU A 63 5.17 -1.33 -24.73
CA GLU A 63 3.77 -1.68 -24.51
C GLU A 63 3.00 -0.48 -23.92
N SER A 64 1.69 -0.43 -24.16
CA SER A 64 0.81 0.56 -23.53
C SER A 64 0.40 0.12 -22.12
N PRO A 65 0.65 0.92 -21.07
CA PRO A 65 0.18 0.62 -19.72
C PRO A 65 -1.35 0.61 -19.61
N TRP A 66 -2.04 1.41 -20.40
CA TRP A 66 -3.49 1.46 -20.46
C TRP A 66 -4.09 0.19 -21.05
N THR A 67 -3.56 -0.24 -22.21
CA THR A 67 -3.94 -1.52 -22.84
C THR A 67 -3.71 -2.68 -21.88
N ARG A 68 -2.58 -2.67 -21.14
CA ARG A 68 -2.29 -3.69 -20.13
C ARG A 68 -3.37 -3.77 -19.07
N LEU A 69 -3.75 -2.63 -18.46
CA LEU A 69 -4.78 -2.59 -17.42
C LEU A 69 -6.12 -3.09 -17.97
N LYS A 70 -6.52 -2.62 -19.15
CA LYS A 70 -7.76 -3.02 -19.83
C LYS A 70 -7.79 -4.53 -20.11
N THR A 71 -6.73 -5.07 -20.68
CA THR A 71 -6.62 -6.52 -21.00
C THR A 71 -6.73 -7.38 -19.74
N ILE A 72 -6.07 -6.99 -18.64
CA ILE A 72 -6.20 -7.71 -17.37
C ILE A 72 -7.64 -7.60 -16.83
N SER A 73 -8.25 -6.42 -16.91
CA SER A 73 -9.63 -6.20 -16.47
C SER A 73 -10.63 -7.08 -17.21
N GLU A 74 -10.52 -7.14 -18.52
CA GLU A 74 -11.37 -7.99 -19.36
C GLU A 74 -11.18 -9.48 -19.05
N ALA A 75 -9.95 -9.92 -18.87
CA ALA A 75 -9.64 -11.32 -18.57
C ALA A 75 -10.16 -11.75 -17.18
N ILE A 76 -10.02 -10.92 -16.17
CA ILE A 76 -10.50 -11.18 -14.79
C ILE A 76 -12.02 -11.09 -14.71
N GLY A 77 -12.64 -10.21 -15.50
CA GLY A 77 -14.11 -10.16 -15.65
C GLY A 77 -14.85 -9.88 -14.34
N GLY A 78 -14.27 -9.10 -13.44
CA GLY A 78 -14.89 -8.75 -12.14
C GLY A 78 -14.75 -9.79 -11.03
N ALA A 79 -14.05 -10.92 -11.24
CA ALA A 79 -13.82 -11.92 -10.21
C ALA A 79 -13.00 -11.40 -9.02
N SER A 80 -12.16 -10.39 -9.24
CA SER A 80 -11.37 -9.68 -8.21
C SER A 80 -11.34 -8.18 -8.51
N TYR A 81 -11.21 -7.34 -7.49
CA TYR A 81 -10.88 -5.94 -7.70
C TYR A 81 -9.47 -5.81 -8.28
N LEU A 82 -9.31 -5.06 -9.37
CA LEU A 82 -7.98 -4.66 -9.81
C LEU A 82 -7.51 -3.46 -9.01
N THR A 83 -6.27 -3.50 -8.55
CA THR A 83 -5.67 -2.45 -7.75
C THR A 83 -4.38 -1.92 -8.37
N ALA A 84 -4.06 -0.67 -8.04
CA ALA A 84 -2.84 -0.02 -8.48
C ALA A 84 -2.23 0.78 -7.32
N LEU A 85 -0.93 1.05 -7.43
CA LEU A 85 -0.17 1.85 -6.47
C LEU A 85 0.09 3.25 -7.05
N SER A 86 -0.24 4.29 -6.27
CA SER A 86 0.04 5.69 -6.61
C SER A 86 0.84 6.38 -5.49
N ARG A 87 1.83 7.18 -5.86
CA ARG A 87 2.65 7.99 -4.94
C ARG A 87 2.01 9.35 -4.72
N GLY A 88 0.75 9.39 -4.25
CA GLY A 88 0.03 10.65 -4.12
C GLY A 88 0.04 11.45 -5.42
N ARG A 89 0.33 12.76 -5.34
CA ARG A 89 0.39 13.65 -6.52
C ARG A 89 1.48 13.29 -7.53
N ASN A 90 2.47 12.50 -7.13
CA ASN A 90 3.53 12.07 -8.03
C ASN A 90 3.10 10.92 -8.96
N LEU A 91 1.95 10.27 -8.70
CA LEU A 91 1.47 9.10 -9.45
C LEU A 91 2.57 8.03 -9.55
N PHE A 92 3.12 7.81 -10.74
CA PHE A 92 4.28 6.94 -10.98
C PHE A 92 5.57 7.72 -11.30
N GLY A 93 5.49 9.07 -11.35
CA GLY A 93 6.61 9.96 -11.67
C GLY A 93 7.46 10.36 -10.47
N TYR A 94 8.41 11.26 -10.71
CA TYR A 94 9.40 11.72 -9.73
C TYR A 94 9.14 13.15 -9.22
N ALA A 95 8.13 13.82 -9.76
CA ALA A 95 7.68 15.14 -9.33
C ALA A 95 6.14 15.18 -9.25
N PRO A 96 5.57 16.06 -8.42
CA PRO A 96 4.12 16.22 -8.32
C PRO A 96 3.52 16.70 -9.64
N TYR A 97 2.46 16.04 -10.08
CA TYR A 97 1.68 16.47 -11.24
C TYR A 97 0.61 17.51 -10.85
N PRO A 98 0.20 18.39 -11.80
CA PRO A 98 -0.95 19.26 -11.63
C PRO A 98 -2.24 18.47 -11.42
N ASP A 99 -3.21 19.07 -10.74
CA ASP A 99 -4.49 18.44 -10.43
C ASP A 99 -5.28 18.01 -11.67
N THR A 100 -5.16 18.75 -12.79
CA THR A 100 -5.77 18.39 -14.08
C THR A 100 -5.23 17.07 -14.63
N VAL A 101 -3.94 16.79 -14.43
CA VAL A 101 -3.31 15.51 -14.81
C VAL A 101 -3.81 14.39 -13.91
N LEU A 102 -3.91 14.63 -12.60
CA LEU A 102 -4.46 13.65 -11.66
C LEU A 102 -5.91 13.28 -12.02
N ASP A 103 -6.75 14.26 -12.36
CA ASP A 103 -8.14 14.04 -12.76
C ASP A 103 -8.24 13.13 -13.98
N GLY A 104 -7.49 13.46 -15.04
CA GLY A 104 -7.44 12.65 -16.24
C GLY A 104 -6.91 11.24 -15.99
N PHE A 105 -5.82 11.14 -15.23
CA PHE A 105 -5.18 9.87 -14.92
C PHE A 105 -6.11 8.92 -14.15
N TYR A 106 -6.73 9.37 -13.08
CA TYR A 106 -7.61 8.52 -12.27
C TYR A 106 -8.91 8.15 -13.00
N ARG A 107 -9.47 9.08 -13.76
CA ARG A 107 -10.64 8.80 -14.61
C ARG A 107 -10.33 7.71 -15.63
N GLU A 108 -9.20 7.83 -16.32
CA GLU A 108 -8.78 6.86 -17.32
C GLU A 108 -8.44 5.50 -16.69
N ALA A 109 -7.79 5.48 -15.53
CA ALA A 109 -7.50 4.24 -14.81
C ALA A 109 -8.77 3.49 -14.45
N VAL A 110 -9.78 4.18 -13.93
CA VAL A 110 -11.07 3.58 -13.57
C VAL A 110 -11.85 3.13 -14.81
N ALA A 111 -11.83 3.92 -15.89
CA ALA A 111 -12.46 3.54 -17.17
C ALA A 111 -11.83 2.27 -17.77
N ASN A 112 -10.56 2.00 -17.49
CA ASN A 112 -9.86 0.77 -17.90
C ASN A 112 -9.95 -0.37 -16.86
N GLY A 113 -10.82 -0.24 -15.85
CA GLY A 113 -11.18 -1.33 -14.93
C GLY A 113 -10.50 -1.31 -13.57
N LEU A 114 -9.83 -0.21 -13.19
CA LEU A 114 -9.30 -0.07 -11.84
C LEU A 114 -10.44 0.08 -10.81
N GLY A 115 -10.45 -0.79 -9.79
CA GLY A 115 -11.45 -0.74 -8.71
C GLY A 115 -10.93 -0.11 -7.43
N ILE A 116 -9.64 -0.27 -7.13
CA ILE A 116 -9.02 0.25 -5.91
C ILE A 116 -7.70 0.96 -6.27
N MET A 117 -7.52 2.19 -5.80
CA MET A 117 -6.23 2.87 -5.88
C MET A 117 -5.59 2.93 -4.49
N ARG A 118 -4.45 2.26 -4.33
CA ARG A 118 -3.61 2.38 -3.14
C ARG A 118 -2.73 3.63 -3.27
N ILE A 119 -2.89 4.55 -2.33
CA ILE A 119 -2.26 5.87 -2.35
C ILE A 119 -1.33 5.98 -1.15
N PHE A 120 -0.06 6.28 -1.38
CA PHE A 120 0.92 6.47 -0.32
C PHE A 120 1.80 7.69 -0.55
N ASP A 121 2.41 8.14 0.51
CA ASP A 121 3.59 9.00 0.53
C ASP A 121 4.66 8.33 1.40
N ALA A 122 5.90 8.26 0.94
CA ALA A 122 6.97 7.54 1.65
C ALA A 122 7.30 8.14 3.02
N LEU A 123 7.01 9.42 3.23
CA LEU A 123 7.19 10.14 4.49
C LEU A 123 5.88 10.30 5.28
N ASN A 124 4.79 9.67 4.82
CA ASN A 124 3.45 9.80 5.38
C ASN A 124 2.95 11.26 5.40
N ASP A 125 3.30 12.06 4.36
CA ASP A 125 2.78 13.42 4.19
C ASP A 125 1.34 13.37 3.65
N LEU A 126 0.39 13.67 4.52
CA LEU A 126 -1.02 13.68 4.18
C LEU A 126 -1.40 14.78 3.17
N ASN A 127 -0.62 15.85 3.06
CA ASN A 127 -0.87 16.92 2.08
C ASN A 127 -0.60 16.42 0.65
N ASN A 128 0.43 15.58 0.46
CA ASN A 128 0.73 15.00 -0.85
C ASN A 128 -0.32 14.01 -1.34
N VAL A 129 -1.06 13.36 -0.45
CA VAL A 129 -2.04 12.31 -0.80
C VAL A 129 -3.48 12.81 -0.86
N LYS A 130 -3.80 13.96 -0.26
CA LYS A 130 -5.16 14.50 -0.14
C LYS A 130 -5.88 14.58 -1.49
N SER A 131 -5.31 15.28 -2.45
CA SER A 131 -5.90 15.47 -3.78
C SER A 131 -6.15 14.11 -4.48
N SER A 132 -5.25 13.14 -4.31
CA SER A 132 -5.40 11.80 -4.88
C SER A 132 -6.59 11.03 -4.28
N VAL A 133 -6.77 11.09 -2.95
CA VAL A 133 -7.91 10.46 -2.26
C VAL A 133 -9.22 11.06 -2.72
N GLU A 134 -9.31 12.40 -2.78
CA GLU A 134 -10.49 13.13 -3.23
C GLU A 134 -10.89 12.75 -4.66
N LYS A 135 -9.90 12.73 -5.59
CA LYS A 135 -10.16 12.48 -7.01
C LYS A 135 -10.52 11.03 -7.30
N ILE A 136 -9.90 10.06 -6.64
CA ILE A 136 -10.28 8.64 -6.75
C ILE A 136 -11.72 8.43 -6.26
N ASN A 137 -12.10 9.03 -5.14
CA ASN A 137 -13.47 8.94 -4.64
C ASN A 137 -14.47 9.59 -5.60
N ALA A 138 -14.11 10.72 -6.21
CA ALA A 138 -14.97 11.44 -7.16
C ALA A 138 -15.26 10.63 -8.44
N VAL A 139 -14.35 9.76 -8.87
CA VAL A 139 -14.56 8.87 -10.04
C VAL A 139 -15.16 7.50 -9.65
N GLY A 140 -15.58 7.31 -8.40
CA GLY A 140 -16.33 6.14 -7.94
C GLY A 140 -15.47 4.90 -7.61
N ALA A 141 -14.16 5.01 -7.60
CA ALA A 141 -13.28 3.92 -7.16
C ALA A 141 -12.98 4.00 -5.64
N ILE A 142 -12.43 2.92 -5.11
CA ILE A 142 -12.05 2.83 -3.69
C ILE A 142 -10.66 3.43 -3.49
N SER A 143 -10.56 4.44 -2.62
CA SER A 143 -9.27 4.95 -2.16
C SER A 143 -8.76 4.14 -0.97
N ASP A 144 -7.55 3.60 -1.11
CA ASP A 144 -6.83 2.85 -0.07
C ASP A 144 -5.64 3.68 0.40
N GLY A 145 -5.73 4.27 1.58
CA GLY A 145 -4.69 5.09 2.16
C GLY A 145 -3.59 4.22 2.79
N ALA A 146 -2.39 4.22 2.24
CA ALA A 146 -1.31 3.38 2.75
C ALA A 146 -0.35 4.17 3.66
N VAL A 147 -0.36 3.80 4.94
CA VAL A 147 0.59 4.31 5.94
C VAL A 147 1.89 3.52 5.84
N CYS A 148 2.97 4.17 5.44
CA CYS A 148 4.29 3.57 5.32
C CYS A 148 4.89 3.31 6.70
N TYR A 149 5.18 2.04 6.99
CA TYR A 149 5.83 1.64 8.23
C TYR A 149 7.35 1.84 8.14
N THR A 150 7.91 2.33 9.22
CA THR A 150 9.36 2.43 9.42
C THR A 150 9.68 2.34 10.91
N VAL A 151 10.96 2.35 11.24
CA VAL A 151 11.46 2.32 12.61
C VAL A 151 12.42 3.48 12.86
N ASP A 152 12.53 3.90 14.10
CA ASP A 152 13.54 4.89 14.48
C ASP A 152 14.95 4.34 14.24
N PRO A 153 15.90 5.20 13.85
CA PRO A 153 17.31 4.83 13.83
C PRO A 153 17.76 4.32 15.19
N HIS A 154 18.65 3.32 15.18
CA HIS A 154 19.19 2.79 16.43
C HIS A 154 20.12 3.82 17.07
N TYR A 155 19.71 4.38 18.20
CA TYR A 155 20.53 5.30 19.00
C TYR A 155 21.11 4.56 20.20
N THR A 156 22.44 4.47 20.27
CA THR A 156 23.10 4.03 21.50
C THR A 156 23.19 5.21 22.46
N ILE A 157 22.34 5.22 23.49
CA ILE A 157 22.43 6.23 24.54
C ILE A 157 23.54 5.84 25.50
N THR A 158 24.65 6.59 25.43
CA THR A 158 25.80 6.36 26.30
C THR A 158 25.55 6.89 27.71
N PHE A 159 26.38 6.47 28.68
CA PHE A 159 26.35 7.02 30.03
C PHE A 159 26.55 8.54 30.02
N MET A 160 27.47 9.04 29.18
CA MET A 160 27.71 10.48 29.02
C MET A 160 26.51 11.24 28.45
N ASP A 161 25.70 10.61 27.60
CA ASP A 161 24.46 11.22 27.09
C ASP A 161 23.43 11.40 28.22
N ARG A 162 23.33 10.41 29.11
CA ARG A 162 22.46 10.50 30.31
C ARG A 162 22.92 11.58 31.25
N VAL A 163 24.23 11.68 31.50
CA VAL A 163 24.79 12.78 32.32
C VAL A 163 24.52 14.13 31.68
N LYS A 164 24.79 14.29 30.38
CA LYS A 164 24.50 15.54 29.65
C LYS A 164 22.99 15.90 29.65
N ALA A 165 22.12 14.91 29.72
CA ALA A 165 20.68 15.15 29.83
C ALA A 165 20.28 15.82 31.14
N LEU A 166 20.98 15.53 32.24
CA LEU A 166 20.81 16.22 33.52
C LEU A 166 21.15 17.73 33.40
N PHE A 167 21.99 18.11 32.45
CA PHE A 167 22.38 19.49 32.13
C PHE A 167 21.64 20.07 30.92
N GLY A 168 20.47 19.52 30.57
CA GLY A 168 19.58 20.07 29.55
C GLY A 168 19.77 19.54 28.13
N LYS A 169 20.68 18.58 27.89
CA LYS A 169 20.72 17.90 26.58
C LYS A 169 19.48 17.05 26.38
N LYS A 170 18.73 17.29 25.29
CA LYS A 170 17.59 16.44 24.92
C LYS A 170 18.07 15.09 24.40
N LEU A 171 17.62 14.02 24.98
CA LEU A 171 17.81 12.66 24.45
C LEU A 171 16.87 12.43 23.26
N PRO A 172 17.28 11.61 22.27
CA PRO A 172 16.40 11.19 21.20
C PRO A 172 15.15 10.52 21.78
N LYS A 173 13.98 10.91 21.30
CA LYS A 173 12.71 10.28 21.62
C LYS A 173 12.24 9.44 20.43
N PRO A 174 11.59 8.29 20.64
CA PRO A 174 10.97 7.54 19.58
C PRO A 174 9.95 8.42 18.83
N ILE A 175 10.02 8.40 17.50
CA ILE A 175 9.10 9.11 16.60
C ILE A 175 8.05 8.12 16.08
N PHE A 176 8.49 6.94 15.63
CA PHE A 176 7.65 5.95 14.98
C PHE A 176 6.99 5.00 16.01
N THR A 177 6.16 5.60 16.88
CA THR A 177 5.38 4.88 17.89
C THR A 177 4.09 4.31 17.30
N ASP A 178 3.34 3.51 18.06
CA ASP A 178 2.02 3.04 17.62
C ASP A 178 1.07 4.22 17.40
N GLU A 179 1.14 5.23 18.28
CA GLU A 179 0.32 6.43 18.21
C GLU A 179 0.59 7.22 16.93
N TYR A 180 1.85 7.31 16.47
CA TYR A 180 2.21 7.91 15.19
C TYR A 180 1.49 7.22 14.02
N PHE A 181 1.54 5.89 13.96
CA PHE A 181 0.90 5.15 12.86
C PHE A 181 -0.62 5.23 12.93
N VAL A 182 -1.21 5.19 14.12
CA VAL A 182 -2.65 5.38 14.31
C VAL A 182 -3.07 6.80 13.88
N GLU A 183 -2.30 7.83 14.24
CA GLU A 183 -2.58 9.21 13.82
C GLU A 183 -2.57 9.35 12.29
N LYS A 184 -1.56 8.78 11.61
CA LYS A 184 -1.48 8.80 10.14
C LYS A 184 -2.63 8.05 9.50
N ALA A 185 -3.00 6.90 10.04
CA ALA A 185 -4.14 6.12 9.58
C ALA A 185 -5.48 6.87 9.71
N LEU A 186 -5.72 7.48 10.87
CA LEU A 186 -6.87 8.37 11.09
C LEU A 186 -6.85 9.59 10.15
N GLY A 187 -5.65 10.09 9.83
CA GLY A 187 -5.49 11.15 8.84
C GLY A 187 -6.00 10.75 7.47
N PHE A 188 -5.68 9.55 6.98
CA PHE A 188 -6.24 9.03 5.72
C PHE A 188 -7.76 8.85 5.79
N GLU A 189 -8.29 8.31 6.89
CA GLU A 189 -9.74 8.18 7.07
C GLU A 189 -10.45 9.55 7.05
N LYS A 190 -9.88 10.57 7.71
CA LYS A 190 -10.39 11.95 7.68
C LYS A 190 -10.36 12.58 6.30
N LEU A 191 -9.38 12.23 5.46
CA LEU A 191 -9.33 12.64 4.05
C LEU A 191 -10.39 11.92 3.19
N GLY A 192 -11.10 10.93 3.72
CA GLY A 192 -12.14 10.17 3.04
C GLY A 192 -11.67 8.86 2.43
N ALA A 193 -10.50 8.35 2.79
CA ALA A 193 -10.06 7.01 2.39
C ALA A 193 -11.09 5.96 2.80
N LYS A 194 -11.39 5.02 1.89
CA LYS A 194 -12.41 3.98 2.10
C LYS A 194 -11.83 2.70 2.71
N MET A 195 -10.53 2.58 2.74
CA MET A 195 -9.75 1.58 3.48
C MET A 195 -8.37 2.14 3.80
N VAL A 196 -7.68 1.52 4.74
CA VAL A 196 -6.32 1.91 5.14
C VAL A 196 -5.42 0.68 5.15
N THR A 197 -4.25 0.79 4.54
CA THR A 197 -3.21 -0.24 4.57
C THR A 197 -2.06 0.17 5.50
N LEU A 198 -1.68 -0.71 6.44
CA LEU A 198 -0.36 -0.62 7.06
C LEU A 198 0.65 -1.24 6.09
N LYS A 199 1.52 -0.40 5.49
CA LYS A 199 2.43 -0.79 4.41
C LYS A 199 3.86 -0.89 4.89
N ASP A 200 4.35 -2.10 5.05
CA ASP A 200 5.71 -2.43 5.47
C ASP A 200 6.59 -2.79 4.26
N MET A 201 7.12 -1.79 3.59
CA MET A 201 7.92 -1.96 2.37
C MET A 201 9.28 -2.62 2.60
N ALA A 202 9.84 -2.51 3.80
CA ALA A 202 11.16 -3.03 4.12
C ALA A 202 11.11 -4.35 4.92
N GLY A 203 9.90 -4.82 5.27
CA GLY A 203 9.71 -6.03 6.07
C GLY A 203 10.16 -5.87 7.53
N LEU A 204 10.12 -4.65 8.07
CA LEU A 204 10.65 -4.33 9.41
C LEU A 204 9.65 -4.63 10.54
N VAL A 205 8.38 -4.80 10.21
CA VAL A 205 7.35 -5.10 11.20
C VAL A 205 7.52 -6.53 11.69
N ASN A 206 8.01 -6.70 12.90
CA ASN A 206 8.07 -8.02 13.53
C ASN A 206 6.71 -8.42 14.14
N PRO A 207 6.50 -9.72 14.46
CA PRO A 207 5.22 -10.22 14.98
C PRO A 207 4.75 -9.54 16.27
N SER A 208 5.67 -9.23 17.21
CA SER A 208 5.30 -8.56 18.46
C SER A 208 4.84 -7.12 18.23
N ARG A 209 5.41 -6.43 17.24
CA ARG A 209 4.98 -5.09 16.86
C ARG A 209 3.57 -5.11 16.26
N ILE A 210 3.25 -6.10 15.42
CA ILE A 210 1.89 -6.28 14.90
C ILE A 210 0.90 -6.57 16.02
N ALA A 211 1.26 -7.41 16.99
CA ALA A 211 0.40 -7.72 18.14
C ALA A 211 0.02 -6.47 18.95
N SER A 212 0.86 -5.44 19.00
CA SER A 212 0.54 -4.18 19.67
C SER A 212 -0.18 -3.18 18.78
N LEU A 213 0.26 -3.02 17.52
CA LEU A 213 -0.21 -1.96 16.62
C LEU A 213 -1.55 -2.30 15.95
N MET A 214 -1.75 -3.56 15.48
CA MET A 214 -2.96 -3.92 14.75
C MET A 214 -4.25 -3.74 15.57
N PRO A 215 -4.34 -4.16 16.85
CA PRO A 215 -5.52 -3.87 17.67
C PRO A 215 -5.82 -2.38 17.80
N LYS A 216 -4.80 -1.53 17.95
CA LYS A 216 -4.98 -0.08 18.06
C LYS A 216 -5.54 0.51 16.75
N LEU A 217 -5.03 0.07 15.59
CA LEU A 217 -5.56 0.47 14.29
C LEU A 217 -7.03 0.05 14.14
N LYS A 218 -7.35 -1.21 14.47
CA LYS A 218 -8.71 -1.75 14.37
C LYS A 218 -9.71 -1.08 15.32
N GLN A 219 -9.27 -0.65 16.49
CA GLN A 219 -10.11 0.08 17.45
C GLN A 219 -10.32 1.54 17.02
N SER A 220 -9.34 2.15 16.37
CA SER A 220 -9.37 3.57 16.02
C SER A 220 -10.07 3.86 14.69
N LEU A 221 -9.99 2.96 13.73
CA LEU A 221 -10.51 3.14 12.37
C LEU A 221 -11.89 2.52 12.21
N LYS A 222 -12.74 3.19 11.45
CA LYS A 222 -14.06 2.68 11.03
C LYS A 222 -14.01 1.98 9.68
N VAL A 223 -12.99 2.28 8.87
CA VAL A 223 -12.76 1.66 7.57
C VAL A 223 -11.97 0.36 7.69
N PRO A 224 -12.06 -0.55 6.70
CA PRO A 224 -11.24 -1.77 6.69
C PRO A 224 -9.75 -1.48 6.76
N VAL A 225 -9.02 -2.35 7.48
CA VAL A 225 -7.56 -2.29 7.61
C VAL A 225 -6.92 -3.45 6.85
N ASP A 226 -6.03 -3.13 5.93
CA ASP A 226 -5.18 -4.08 5.19
C ASP A 226 -3.76 -4.07 5.76
N PHE A 227 -3.05 -5.18 5.63
CA PHE A 227 -1.65 -5.32 6.01
C PHE A 227 -0.83 -5.83 4.82
N HIS A 228 0.13 -5.03 4.40
CA HIS A 228 1.08 -5.37 3.34
C HIS A 228 2.49 -5.40 3.93
N THR A 229 3.21 -6.50 3.75
CA THR A 229 4.61 -6.61 4.18
C THR A 229 5.47 -7.32 3.15
N HIS A 230 6.75 -6.95 3.12
CA HIS A 230 7.83 -7.68 2.44
C HIS A 230 8.52 -8.63 3.44
N CYS A 231 9.07 -9.73 2.94
CA CYS A 231 9.70 -10.74 3.79
C CYS A 231 11.23 -10.67 3.79
N THR A 232 11.82 -9.50 3.50
CA THR A 232 13.27 -9.31 3.35
C THR A 232 14.08 -9.84 4.56
N PRO A 233 13.75 -9.49 5.83
CA PRO A 233 14.42 -10.04 7.00
C PRO A 233 13.80 -11.34 7.53
N GLY A 234 12.80 -11.93 6.85
CA GLY A 234 12.19 -13.19 7.21
C GLY A 234 10.94 -13.12 8.10
N TYR A 235 10.49 -11.96 8.53
CA TYR A 235 9.32 -11.83 9.43
C TYR A 235 7.96 -11.93 8.74
N GLY A 236 7.88 -11.68 7.44
CA GLY A 236 6.64 -11.38 6.73
C GLY A 236 5.52 -12.40 6.98
N LEU A 237 5.81 -13.70 6.91
CA LEU A 237 4.80 -14.75 7.16
C LEU A 237 4.28 -14.71 8.61
N ALA A 238 5.18 -14.66 9.58
CA ALA A 238 4.81 -14.63 11.00
C ALA A 238 4.05 -13.33 11.35
N SER A 239 4.47 -12.19 10.82
CA SER A 239 3.79 -10.91 11.02
C SER A 239 2.40 -10.90 10.36
N SER A 240 2.23 -11.52 9.19
CA SER A 240 0.92 -11.66 8.54
C SER A 240 -0.02 -12.54 9.37
N LEU A 241 0.47 -13.65 9.92
CA LEU A 241 -0.31 -14.50 10.81
C LEU A 241 -0.77 -13.72 12.06
N MET A 242 0.14 -12.95 12.67
CA MET A 242 -0.22 -12.09 13.81
C MET A 242 -1.24 -11.02 13.42
N ALA A 243 -1.15 -10.42 12.23
CA ALA A 243 -2.14 -9.47 11.75
C ALA A 243 -3.54 -10.12 11.64
N VAL A 244 -3.60 -11.35 11.12
CA VAL A 244 -4.87 -12.12 11.04
C VAL A 244 -5.44 -12.40 12.43
N ILE A 245 -4.62 -12.85 13.38
CA ILE A 245 -5.02 -13.11 14.77
C ILE A 245 -5.59 -11.84 15.42
N HIS A 246 -5.02 -10.68 15.10
CA HIS A 246 -5.40 -9.38 15.65
C HIS A 246 -6.43 -8.61 14.79
N GLY A 247 -7.07 -9.28 13.83
CA GLY A 247 -8.30 -8.79 13.20
C GLY A 247 -8.11 -7.91 11.97
N VAL A 248 -6.98 -8.03 11.25
CA VAL A 248 -6.84 -7.44 9.91
C VAL A 248 -7.96 -7.91 8.98
N ASP A 249 -8.43 -7.09 8.04
CA ASP A 249 -9.57 -7.39 7.17
C ASP A 249 -9.17 -8.18 5.94
#